data_9c2ba8bd8be59021bf9cb1c09c07057f
#
_entry.id   9c2ba8bd8be59021bf9cb1c09c07057f
#
_cell.length_a   1.000
_cell.length_b   1.000
_cell.length_c   1.000
_cell.angle_alpha   90.00
_cell.angle_beta   90.00
_cell.angle_gamma   90.00
#
_symmetry.space_group_name_H-M   'P 1'
#
loop_
_entity.id
_entity.type
_entity.pdbx_description
1 polymer ?
#
loop_
_entity_poly.entity_id
_entity_poly.type
_entity_poly.pdbx_seq_one_letter_code
_entity_poly.pdbx_strand_id
1 'polypeptide(L)'
;TCDGLGIASTIDIDQLIDSNLSLNAGAIRYPSFAPGSWRWKRYVYSGLFDADKKIADYSKEEREILLYADNLTPEAPLAGWPKSAKFEGVITRFTRSYLKQETKDTKTEEFQRVVSLQVCPSCQGMRLNEKILSCRIRGKNIGECATLPVTELKLFVEKLDYPEVRPLLEALLERLDAM
;
A
#
# COMPACT_ATOMS: atom_id res chain seq x y z
N THR A 1 -2.57 3.23 -4.18
CA THR A 1 -3.69 2.92 -5.10
C THR A 1 -3.73 1.41 -5.32
N CYS A 2 -4.89 0.88 -5.57
CA CYS A 2 -5.15 -0.57 -5.69
C CYS A 2 -5.09 -1.09 -7.13
N ASP A 3 -4.71 -0.26 -8.10
CA ASP A 3 -4.68 -0.58 -9.53
C ASP A 3 -5.95 -1.28 -10.05
N GLY A 4 -7.13 -0.88 -9.52
CA GLY A 4 -8.43 -1.42 -9.87
C GLY A 4 -8.86 -2.67 -9.10
N LEU A 5 -8.04 -3.18 -8.15
CA LEU A 5 -8.36 -4.40 -7.40
C LEU A 5 -9.37 -4.17 -6.25
N GLY A 6 -9.57 -2.92 -5.83
CA GLY A 6 -10.44 -2.58 -4.69
C GLY A 6 -9.82 -2.83 -3.32
N ILE A 7 -8.68 -3.53 -3.28
CA ILE A 7 -7.88 -3.83 -2.09
C ILE A 7 -6.47 -3.30 -2.30
N ALA A 8 -5.80 -2.91 -1.23
CA ALA A 8 -4.42 -2.46 -1.24
C ALA A 8 -3.62 -3.21 -0.18
N SER A 9 -2.38 -3.51 -0.50
CA SER A 9 -1.43 -4.06 0.45
C SER A 9 -0.97 -2.95 1.40
N THR A 10 -1.08 -3.18 2.69
CA THR A 10 -0.65 -2.26 3.74
C THR A 10 0.46 -2.94 4.55
N ILE A 11 1.53 -2.21 4.84
CA ILE A 11 2.63 -2.68 5.67
C ILE A 11 2.30 -2.35 7.13
N ASP A 12 2.31 -3.36 7.97
CA ASP A 12 2.24 -3.20 9.43
C ASP A 12 3.65 -2.86 9.94
N ILE A 13 3.83 -1.58 10.30
CA ILE A 13 5.12 -1.06 10.74
C ILE A 13 5.55 -1.68 12.06
N ASP A 14 4.63 -1.93 12.97
CA ASP A 14 4.92 -2.49 14.30
C ASP A 14 5.31 -3.98 14.20
N GLN A 15 4.84 -4.68 13.18
CA GLN A 15 5.30 -6.04 12.86
C GLN A 15 6.65 -6.04 12.14
N LEU A 16 6.94 -5.01 11.35
CA LEU A 16 8.18 -4.90 10.61
C LEU A 16 9.34 -4.37 11.45
N ILE A 17 9.08 -3.44 12.39
CA ILE A 17 10.10 -2.75 13.20
C ILE A 17 9.79 -2.88 14.69
N ASP A 18 10.75 -3.41 15.44
CA ASP A 18 10.74 -3.36 16.90
C ASP A 18 11.43 -2.09 17.38
N SER A 19 10.64 -1.14 17.82
CA SER A 19 11.16 0.14 18.31
C SER A 19 12.00 0.03 19.60
N ASN A 20 11.88 -1.08 20.35
CA ASN A 20 12.67 -1.30 21.57
C ASN A 20 14.09 -1.80 21.28
N LEU A 21 14.38 -2.17 20.05
CA LEU A 21 15.69 -2.64 19.61
C LEU A 21 16.43 -1.55 18.82
N SER A 22 17.76 -1.70 18.74
CA SER A 22 18.62 -0.92 17.86
C SER A 22 18.77 -1.62 16.50
N LEU A 23 19.32 -0.91 15.51
CA LEU A 23 19.63 -1.50 14.20
C LEU A 23 20.61 -2.66 14.32
N ASN A 24 21.61 -2.54 15.20
CA ASN A 24 22.58 -3.62 15.48
C ASN A 24 21.94 -4.80 16.20
N ALA A 25 20.93 -4.56 17.04
CA ALA A 25 20.17 -5.60 17.71
C ALA A 25 19.07 -6.25 16.85
N GLY A 26 18.92 -5.82 15.59
CA GLY A 26 17.95 -6.41 14.67
C GLY A 26 16.55 -5.81 14.76
N ALA A 27 16.45 -4.51 14.96
CA ALA A 27 15.15 -3.79 15.02
C ALA A 27 14.26 -4.03 13.80
N ILE A 28 14.81 -4.31 12.61
CA ILE A 28 14.02 -4.60 11.41
C ILE A 28 13.77 -6.12 11.35
N ARG A 29 12.55 -6.52 11.63
CA ARG A 29 12.11 -7.92 11.81
C ARG A 29 11.76 -8.62 10.49
N TYR A 30 12.59 -8.50 9.48
CA TYR A 30 12.41 -9.22 8.21
C TYR A 30 13.73 -9.88 7.78
N PRO A 31 13.72 -11.14 7.33
CA PRO A 31 14.96 -11.92 7.12
C PRO A 31 16.01 -11.23 6.27
N SER A 32 15.61 -10.57 5.19
CA SER A 32 16.56 -9.88 4.31
C SER A 32 17.21 -8.62 4.91
N PHE A 33 16.74 -8.16 6.07
CA PHE A 33 17.28 -7.03 6.82
C PHE A 33 17.96 -7.45 8.13
N ALA A 34 18.07 -8.77 8.37
CA ALA A 34 18.71 -9.28 9.58
C ALA A 34 20.15 -8.79 9.73
N PRO A 35 20.66 -8.63 10.97
CA PRO A 35 22.05 -8.22 11.23
C PRO A 35 23.04 -9.05 10.44
N GLY A 36 24.03 -8.37 9.82
CA GLY A 36 25.01 -8.98 8.94
C GLY A 36 24.59 -9.11 7.48
N SER A 37 23.31 -9.00 7.16
CA SER A 37 22.81 -9.04 5.77
C SER A 37 23.30 -7.85 4.94
N TRP A 38 23.28 -8.00 3.62
CA TRP A 38 23.59 -6.90 2.71
C TRP A 38 22.69 -5.67 2.91
N ARG A 39 21.37 -5.89 3.15
CA ARG A 39 20.43 -4.80 3.37
C ARG A 39 20.65 -4.10 4.71
N TRP A 40 20.89 -4.85 5.78
CA TRP A 40 21.21 -4.29 7.09
C TRP A 40 22.41 -3.34 7.03
N LYS A 41 23.49 -3.70 6.30
CA LYS A 41 24.67 -2.84 6.10
C LYS A 41 24.33 -1.47 5.52
N ARG A 42 23.27 -1.38 4.71
CA ARG A 42 22.79 -0.13 4.13
C ARG A 42 22.21 0.83 5.16
N TYR A 43 21.72 0.35 6.26
CA TYR A 43 21.20 1.17 7.36
C TYR A 43 22.32 1.55 8.33
N VAL A 44 23.11 0.59 8.76
CA VAL A 44 24.16 0.78 9.77
C VAL A 44 25.33 1.61 9.25
N TYR A 45 25.75 1.41 8.01
CA TYR A 45 26.89 2.15 7.44
C TYR A 45 26.50 3.45 6.71
N SER A 46 25.25 3.83 6.73
CA SER A 46 24.78 5.09 6.10
C SER A 46 25.36 6.33 6.78
N GLY A 47 25.72 6.27 8.06
CA GLY A 47 26.10 7.43 8.86
C GLY A 47 24.94 8.37 9.20
N LEU A 48 23.71 7.97 8.89
CA LEU A 48 22.49 8.75 9.15
C LEU A 48 21.95 8.53 10.56
N PHE A 49 22.32 7.40 11.19
CA PHE A 49 21.78 6.96 12.48
C PHE A 49 22.87 6.45 13.39
N ASP A 50 22.67 6.57 14.69
CA ASP A 50 23.38 5.78 15.69
C ASP A 50 22.77 4.36 15.69
N ALA A 51 23.52 3.39 15.17
CA ALA A 51 23.06 2.02 14.99
C ALA A 51 22.87 1.23 16.29
N ASP A 52 23.41 1.72 17.42
CA ASP A 52 23.29 1.13 18.75
C ASP A 52 22.16 1.75 19.57
N LYS A 53 21.66 2.92 19.16
CA LYS A 53 20.52 3.59 19.76
C LYS A 53 19.21 2.88 19.42
N LYS A 54 18.30 2.76 20.38
CA LYS A 54 16.96 2.17 20.14
C LYS A 54 16.17 3.04 19.15
N ILE A 55 15.38 2.42 18.29
CA ILE A 55 14.54 3.15 17.35
C ILE A 55 13.52 4.06 18.08
N ALA A 56 13.06 3.64 19.28
CA ALA A 56 12.18 4.45 20.11
C ALA A 56 12.80 5.82 20.50
N ASP A 57 14.12 5.89 20.62
CA ASP A 57 14.84 7.09 21.03
C ASP A 57 15.28 7.97 19.84
N TYR A 58 15.00 7.54 18.59
CA TYR A 58 15.27 8.34 17.39
C TYR A 58 14.40 9.59 17.38
N SER A 59 14.94 10.69 16.86
CA SER A 59 14.14 11.89 16.59
C SER A 59 13.04 11.60 15.55
N LYS A 60 12.09 12.52 15.43
CA LYS A 60 11.04 12.41 14.42
C LYS A 60 11.64 12.38 13.00
N GLU A 61 12.64 13.18 12.76
CA GLU A 61 13.35 13.29 11.49
C GLU A 61 14.14 12.00 11.18
N GLU A 62 14.87 11.47 12.18
CA GLU A 62 15.58 10.19 12.05
C GLU A 62 14.62 9.05 11.70
N ARG A 63 13.46 9.01 12.36
CA ARG A 63 12.41 7.99 12.08
C ARG A 63 11.82 8.14 10.69
N GLU A 64 11.53 9.36 10.26
CA GLU A 64 11.00 9.63 8.92
C GLU A 64 11.99 9.20 7.84
N ILE A 65 13.28 9.53 8.02
CA ILE A 65 14.34 9.10 7.11
C ILE A 65 14.48 7.57 7.11
N LEU A 66 14.49 6.94 8.29
CA LEU A 66 14.61 5.48 8.41
C LEU A 66 13.48 4.76 7.70
N LEU A 67 12.26 5.28 7.77
CA LEU A 67 11.07 4.63 7.23
C LEU A 67 10.86 4.94 5.74
N TYR A 68 10.97 6.21 5.35
CA TYR A 68 10.40 6.69 4.08
C TYR A 68 11.36 7.38 3.13
N ALA A 69 12.65 7.59 3.51
CA ALA A 69 13.59 8.23 2.59
C ALA A 69 13.63 7.52 1.22
N ASP A 70 13.73 8.30 0.15
CA ASP A 70 13.85 7.79 -1.21
C ASP A 70 15.06 8.43 -1.89
N ASN A 71 15.96 7.59 -2.42
CA ASN A 71 17.15 8.00 -3.16
C ASN A 71 18.05 9.04 -2.45
N LEU A 72 18.08 9.03 -1.11
CA LEU A 72 18.92 9.94 -0.33
C LEU A 72 20.41 9.59 -0.47
N THR A 73 21.26 10.60 -0.69
CA THR A 73 22.71 10.44 -0.67
C THR A 73 23.23 10.80 0.72
N PRO A 74 23.79 9.86 1.50
CA PRO A 74 24.38 10.17 2.79
C PRO A 74 25.57 11.12 2.63
N GLU A 75 25.67 12.13 3.49
CA GLU A 75 26.75 13.12 3.45
C GLU A 75 28.06 12.56 4.03
N ALA A 76 27.98 11.78 5.10
CA ALA A 76 29.12 11.24 5.83
C ALA A 76 28.97 9.73 6.10
N PRO A 77 28.93 8.88 5.06
CA PRO A 77 28.79 7.45 5.25
C PRO A 77 30.02 6.82 5.90
N LEU A 78 29.78 5.76 6.70
CA LEU A 78 30.84 5.01 7.38
C LEU A 78 31.63 4.12 6.41
N ALA A 79 32.80 3.65 6.84
CA ALA A 79 33.59 2.68 6.10
C ALA A 79 32.77 1.41 5.81
N GLY A 80 32.68 1.02 4.54
CA GLY A 80 31.82 -0.11 4.10
C GLY A 80 30.56 0.30 3.37
N TRP A 81 30.22 1.60 3.33
CA TRP A 81 29.14 2.10 2.47
C TRP A 81 29.57 2.06 0.99
N PRO A 82 28.72 1.47 0.07
CA PRO A 82 29.06 1.44 -1.35
C PRO A 82 29.00 2.85 -1.96
N LYS A 83 30.06 3.28 -2.64
CA LYS A 83 30.21 4.66 -3.17
C LYS A 83 29.09 5.14 -4.09
N SER A 84 28.46 4.24 -4.83
CA SER A 84 27.36 4.54 -5.76
C SER A 84 25.97 4.31 -5.14
N ALA A 85 25.93 3.94 -3.86
CA ALA A 85 24.67 3.58 -3.22
C ALA A 85 23.86 4.81 -2.81
N LYS A 86 22.56 4.70 -2.96
CA LYS A 86 21.59 5.63 -2.40
C LYS A 86 20.91 4.98 -1.21
N PHE A 87 20.59 5.78 -0.20
CA PHE A 87 19.82 5.33 0.95
C PHE A 87 18.33 5.33 0.60
N GLU A 88 17.66 4.28 1.00
CA GLU A 88 16.20 4.14 0.93
C GLU A 88 15.69 3.67 2.29
N GLY A 89 14.63 4.30 2.77
CA GLY A 89 13.94 3.91 3.98
C GLY A 89 13.38 2.49 3.91
N VAL A 90 13.15 1.91 5.08
CA VAL A 90 12.73 0.50 5.21
C VAL A 90 11.43 0.24 4.45
N ILE A 91 10.42 1.11 4.61
CA ILE A 91 9.11 0.99 3.94
C ILE A 91 9.25 1.20 2.43
N THR A 92 9.98 2.24 2.00
CA THR A 92 10.25 2.52 0.59
C THR A 92 10.91 1.32 -0.08
N ARG A 93 11.95 0.77 0.56
CA ARG A 93 12.67 -0.40 0.06
C ARG A 93 11.81 -1.66 0.05
N PHE A 94 11.05 -1.90 1.12
CA PHE A 94 10.16 -3.05 1.24
C PHE A 94 9.08 -3.01 0.17
N THR A 95 8.41 -1.87 -0.01
CA THR A 95 7.39 -1.67 -1.05
C THR A 95 7.93 -1.95 -2.44
N ARG A 96 9.12 -1.42 -2.76
CA ARG A 96 9.74 -1.64 -4.06
C ARG A 96 10.14 -3.09 -4.30
N SER A 97 10.67 -3.76 -3.27
CA SER A 97 11.23 -5.11 -3.42
C SER A 97 10.19 -6.22 -3.35
N TYR A 98 9.09 -6.01 -2.62
CA TYR A 98 8.14 -7.06 -2.30
C TYR A 98 6.70 -6.78 -2.72
N LEU A 99 6.24 -5.52 -2.69
CA LEU A 99 4.86 -5.20 -3.07
C LEU A 99 4.71 -4.93 -4.57
N LYS A 100 5.76 -4.39 -5.22
CA LYS A 100 5.74 -4.09 -6.66
C LYS A 100 6.26 -5.23 -7.56
N GLN A 101 6.84 -6.25 -6.96
CA GLN A 101 7.35 -7.42 -7.68
C GLN A 101 6.67 -8.67 -7.13
N GLU A 102 6.07 -9.46 -7.99
CA GLU A 102 5.62 -10.82 -7.64
C GLU A 102 6.86 -11.70 -7.44
N THR A 103 7.39 -11.72 -6.23
CA THR A 103 8.52 -12.58 -5.86
C THR A 103 8.00 -13.82 -5.14
N LYS A 104 8.80 -14.90 -5.12
CA LYS A 104 8.48 -16.13 -4.34
C LYS A 104 8.30 -15.81 -2.84
N ASP A 105 8.89 -14.73 -2.37
CA ASP A 105 8.86 -14.29 -0.97
C ASP A 105 7.48 -13.78 -0.52
N THR A 106 6.58 -13.43 -1.45
CA THR A 106 5.22 -12.94 -1.11
C THR A 106 4.31 -14.00 -0.50
N LYS A 107 4.73 -15.27 -0.52
CA LYS A 107 3.98 -16.41 0.06
C LYS A 107 4.53 -16.89 1.41
N THR A 108 5.56 -16.24 1.93
CA THR A 108 6.17 -16.64 3.20
C THR A 108 5.35 -16.14 4.40
N GLU A 109 5.43 -16.85 5.53
CA GLU A 109 4.76 -16.45 6.76
C GLU A 109 5.25 -15.10 7.26
N GLU A 110 6.55 -14.80 7.09
CA GLU A 110 7.15 -13.53 7.45
C GLU A 110 6.55 -12.37 6.63
N PHE A 111 6.29 -12.60 5.33
CA PHE A 111 5.64 -11.59 4.50
C PHE A 111 4.20 -11.37 4.95
N GLN A 112 3.43 -12.44 5.17
CA GLN A 112 2.02 -12.36 5.61
C GLN A 112 1.86 -11.72 6.99
N ARG A 113 2.86 -11.83 7.87
CA ARG A 113 2.88 -11.15 9.16
C ARG A 113 3.01 -9.65 9.01
N VAL A 114 3.80 -9.19 8.05
CA VAL A 114 4.13 -7.77 7.85
C VAL A 114 3.16 -7.08 6.89
N VAL A 115 2.54 -7.83 5.97
CA VAL A 115 1.67 -7.27 4.93
C VAL A 115 0.26 -7.79 5.08
N SER A 116 -0.69 -6.88 5.22
CA SER A 116 -2.11 -7.17 5.22
C SER A 116 -2.80 -6.59 3.99
N LEU A 117 -3.87 -7.24 3.55
CA LEU A 117 -4.75 -6.71 2.51
C LEU A 117 -5.89 -5.94 3.18
N GLN A 118 -6.07 -4.70 2.79
CA GLN A 118 -7.13 -3.85 3.29
C GLN A 118 -7.93 -3.26 2.14
N VAL A 119 -9.17 -2.87 2.44
CA VAL A 119 -9.98 -2.12 1.48
C VAL A 119 -9.22 -0.86 1.06
N CYS A 120 -9.11 -0.63 -0.23
CA CYS A 120 -8.39 0.51 -0.76
C CYS A 120 -9.00 1.84 -0.25
N PRO A 121 -8.25 2.70 0.44
CA PRO A 121 -8.79 3.94 0.99
C PRO A 121 -9.24 4.94 -0.09
N SER A 122 -8.66 4.88 -1.30
CA SER A 122 -8.99 5.79 -2.39
C SER A 122 -10.32 5.45 -3.06
N CYS A 123 -10.59 4.18 -3.34
CA CYS A 123 -11.82 3.76 -4.01
C CYS A 123 -12.81 3.05 -3.09
N GLN A 124 -12.46 2.84 -1.81
CA GLN A 124 -13.31 2.17 -0.82
C GLN A 124 -13.89 0.82 -1.31
N GLY A 125 -13.07 0.05 -2.02
CA GLY A 125 -13.48 -1.23 -2.61
C GLY A 125 -14.18 -1.13 -3.96
N MET A 126 -14.55 0.04 -4.43
CA MET A 126 -15.33 0.24 -5.66
C MET A 126 -14.55 0.00 -6.95
N ARG A 127 -13.21 -0.17 -6.89
CA ARG A 127 -12.32 -0.49 -8.02
C ARG A 127 -12.23 0.57 -9.12
N LEU A 128 -12.85 1.71 -8.93
CA LEU A 128 -12.94 2.83 -9.89
C LEU A 128 -12.18 4.04 -9.34
N ASN A 129 -11.70 4.89 -10.24
CA ASN A 129 -11.00 6.11 -9.84
C ASN A 129 -12.00 7.20 -9.40
N GLU A 130 -11.50 8.21 -8.70
CA GLU A 130 -12.30 9.30 -8.14
C GLU A 130 -13.08 10.07 -9.20
N LYS A 131 -12.51 10.27 -10.40
CA LYS A 131 -13.20 10.97 -11.51
C LYS A 131 -14.46 10.24 -11.95
N ILE A 132 -14.42 8.91 -12.04
CA ILE A 132 -15.58 8.09 -12.38
C ILE A 132 -16.57 8.08 -11.23
N LEU A 133 -16.11 7.96 -10.00
CA LEU A 133 -16.96 7.95 -8.81
C LEU A 133 -17.60 9.31 -8.50
N SER A 134 -17.07 10.41 -9.05
CA SER A 134 -17.69 11.73 -8.94
C SER A 134 -18.89 11.91 -9.87
N CYS A 135 -19.00 11.10 -10.94
CA CYS A 135 -20.17 11.11 -11.81
C CYS A 135 -21.38 10.49 -11.10
N ARG A 136 -22.47 11.24 -10.97
CA ARG A 136 -23.68 10.80 -10.25
C ARG A 136 -24.92 10.93 -11.11
N ILE A 137 -25.78 9.91 -11.04
CA ILE A 137 -27.11 9.90 -11.61
C ILE A 137 -28.10 9.79 -10.44
N ARG A 138 -28.97 10.78 -10.29
CA ARG A 138 -29.91 10.86 -9.15
C ARG A 138 -29.23 10.61 -7.79
N GLY A 139 -28.06 11.19 -7.60
CA GLY A 139 -27.31 11.12 -6.34
C GLY A 139 -26.46 9.87 -6.14
N LYS A 140 -26.56 8.85 -6.99
CA LYS A 140 -25.74 7.63 -6.91
C LYS A 140 -24.68 7.58 -8.00
N ASN A 141 -23.48 7.12 -7.64
CA ASN A 141 -22.43 6.79 -8.62
C ASN A 141 -22.49 5.32 -9.02
N ILE A 142 -21.73 4.93 -10.04
CA ILE A 142 -21.70 3.57 -10.56
C ILE A 142 -21.25 2.53 -9.52
N GLY A 143 -20.29 2.90 -8.64
CA GLY A 143 -19.85 2.00 -7.57
C GLY A 143 -20.94 1.74 -6.53
N GLU A 144 -21.65 2.80 -6.12
CA GLU A 144 -22.81 2.68 -5.21
C GLU A 144 -23.94 1.86 -5.85
N CYS A 145 -24.19 2.04 -7.16
CA CYS A 145 -25.17 1.22 -7.88
C CYS A 145 -24.77 -0.26 -7.92
N ALA A 146 -23.48 -0.56 -8.13
CA ALA A 146 -22.97 -1.93 -8.20
C ALA A 146 -23.03 -2.68 -6.86
N THR A 147 -23.18 -1.97 -5.73
CA THR A 147 -23.32 -2.58 -4.40
C THR A 147 -24.79 -2.79 -3.97
N LEU A 148 -25.75 -2.29 -4.75
CA LEU A 148 -27.17 -2.48 -4.44
C LEU A 148 -27.59 -3.93 -4.67
N PRO A 149 -28.53 -4.46 -3.85
CA PRO A 149 -29.27 -5.65 -4.19
C PRO A 149 -29.94 -5.52 -5.56
N VAL A 150 -30.03 -6.60 -6.33
CA VAL A 150 -30.60 -6.59 -7.71
C VAL A 150 -31.98 -5.93 -7.76
N THR A 151 -32.84 -6.24 -6.79
CA THR A 151 -34.18 -5.65 -6.68
C THR A 151 -34.18 -4.15 -6.47
N GLU A 152 -33.27 -3.64 -5.65
CA GLU A 152 -33.11 -2.18 -5.42
C GLU A 152 -32.51 -1.49 -6.63
N LEU A 153 -31.52 -2.11 -7.29
CA LEU A 153 -30.96 -1.60 -8.53
C LEU A 153 -32.01 -1.49 -9.63
N LYS A 154 -32.88 -2.52 -9.78
CA LYS A 154 -33.99 -2.49 -10.71
C LYS A 154 -34.91 -1.30 -10.44
N LEU A 155 -35.40 -1.13 -9.20
CA LEU A 155 -36.25 -0.01 -8.80
C LEU A 155 -35.55 1.37 -9.02
N PHE A 156 -34.25 1.43 -8.91
CA PHE A 156 -33.49 2.62 -9.20
C PHE A 156 -33.47 2.90 -10.71
N VAL A 157 -33.20 1.90 -11.54
CA VAL A 157 -33.15 2.01 -13.02
C VAL A 157 -34.54 2.35 -13.60
N GLU A 158 -35.60 1.76 -13.11
CA GLU A 158 -37.00 2.05 -13.53
C GLU A 158 -37.37 3.53 -13.34
N LYS A 159 -36.76 4.21 -12.35
CA LYS A 159 -37.00 5.62 -12.10
C LYS A 159 -36.19 6.55 -13.01
N LEU A 160 -35.27 6.02 -13.83
CA LEU A 160 -34.46 6.81 -14.75
C LEU A 160 -35.29 7.10 -16.01
N ASP A 161 -35.56 8.38 -16.26
CA ASP A 161 -36.25 8.83 -17.46
C ASP A 161 -35.29 9.69 -18.29
N TYR A 162 -34.56 9.04 -19.19
CA TYR A 162 -33.62 9.64 -20.12
C TYR A 162 -33.88 9.08 -21.52
N PRO A 163 -34.65 9.81 -22.36
CA PRO A 163 -35.07 9.33 -23.70
C PRO A 163 -33.91 8.91 -24.60
N GLU A 164 -32.74 9.59 -24.47
CA GLU A 164 -31.58 9.35 -25.31
C GLU A 164 -30.93 7.98 -25.08
N VAL A 165 -31.12 7.40 -23.90
CA VAL A 165 -30.55 6.10 -23.51
C VAL A 165 -31.60 5.06 -23.18
N ARG A 166 -32.86 5.29 -23.55
CA ARG A 166 -33.98 4.39 -23.25
C ARG A 166 -33.73 2.94 -23.70
N PRO A 167 -33.24 2.66 -24.93
CA PRO A 167 -32.97 1.26 -25.32
C PRO A 167 -31.94 0.57 -24.43
N LEU A 168 -30.98 1.32 -23.89
CA LEU A 168 -29.97 0.80 -22.97
C LEU A 168 -30.57 0.47 -21.60
N LEU A 169 -31.48 1.34 -21.09
CA LEU A 169 -32.18 1.11 -19.83
C LEU A 169 -33.11 -0.09 -19.92
N GLU A 170 -33.83 -0.27 -21.03
CA GLU A 170 -34.70 -1.43 -21.28
C GLU A 170 -33.88 -2.72 -21.30
N ALA A 171 -32.77 -2.76 -22.05
CA ALA A 171 -31.88 -3.93 -22.07
C ALA A 171 -31.25 -4.26 -20.70
N LEU A 172 -30.99 -3.24 -19.88
CA LEU A 172 -30.50 -3.43 -18.51
C LEU A 172 -31.59 -4.02 -17.62
N LEU A 173 -32.81 -3.52 -17.71
CA LEU A 173 -33.98 -4.03 -16.95
C LEU A 173 -34.29 -5.50 -17.29
N GLU A 174 -34.28 -5.86 -18.58
CA GLU A 174 -34.45 -7.27 -19.00
C GLU A 174 -33.41 -8.20 -18.36
N ARG A 175 -32.15 -7.75 -18.27
CA ARG A 175 -31.06 -8.54 -17.62
C ARG A 175 -31.26 -8.64 -16.11
N LEU A 176 -31.69 -7.56 -15.45
CA LEU A 176 -31.96 -7.56 -14.01
C LEU A 176 -33.17 -8.44 -13.67
N ASP A 177 -34.15 -8.56 -14.59
CA ASP A 177 -35.31 -9.44 -14.43
C ASP A 177 -34.98 -10.93 -14.59
N ALA A 178 -33.91 -11.24 -15.32
CA ALA A 178 -33.45 -12.60 -15.54
C ALA A 178 -32.56 -13.15 -14.41
N MET A 179 -32.20 -12.31 -13.43
CA MET A 179 -31.30 -12.66 -12.29
C MET A 179 -32.10 -13.00 -11.03
#